data_75dd7b174d31f717368a1e5ca3bcad6e
#
_entry.id   75dd7b174d31f717368a1e5ca3bcad6e
#
_cell.length_a   1.000
_cell.length_b   1.000
_cell.length_c   1.000
_cell.angle_alpha   90.00
_cell.angle_beta   90.00
_cell.angle_gamma   90.00
#
_symmetry.space_group_name_H-M   'P 1'
#
loop_
_entity.id
_entity.type
_entity.pdbx_description
1 polymer ?
#
loop_
_entity_poly.entity_id
_entity_poly.type
_entity_poly.pdbx_seq_one_letter_code
_entity_poly.pdbx_strand_id
1 'polypeptide(L)'
;MTLRTSNQLFDAYFTADGMAEVFCDQGRVQGMLDFEAALARAQARVGLIPQAAVAPIAQACLASLYDVDALGVAIATAGNSAIPLVKALGKLIASEDAGAERYVHLGATSQDVMDTGLVLQVRQALALIDADLARLGDVLAAQAQRYATVPLAGRTWLQHATPVTLGMKIAGWLGAVTRNRQRLAQLKPRLLVLQFGGASGTLAALGEHAMPVAEALAAELQLGLPEQPWHTQRDRLVEFAAVLGLIAGSLGKLGRDISLLMQTEAAEVFEPSAPGKGGSSTMPHKRNPVGAAVLISAATRVPGLVATMFSAMPQEHERSLGLWHAEWETLPDICRLVSGALKQALLVSEGLQVDAERMARNLDLTQGLVLAEAVSIVLAQRLGRETAHHLLEQCCKRAVAEGRHLRAVLADEAQITAELSATELDRLLDPAHYLGQAHTWVTRAVTEHFALNA
;
A
#
# COMPACT_ATOMS: atom_id res chain seq x y z
N MET A 1 26.30 24.38 -14.13
CA MET A 1 24.91 24.17 -14.51
C MET A 1 24.27 23.54 -13.27
N THR A 2 23.49 24.27 -12.52
CA THR A 2 22.77 23.76 -11.34
C THR A 2 21.76 22.74 -11.82
N LEU A 3 21.91 21.48 -11.39
CA LEU A 3 20.88 20.46 -11.60
C LEU A 3 19.60 20.96 -10.93
N ARG A 4 18.49 20.78 -11.60
CA ARG A 4 17.22 21.22 -11.07
C ARG A 4 16.85 20.46 -9.83
N THR A 5 16.47 21.21 -8.86
CA THR A 5 15.74 20.71 -7.71
C THR A 5 14.55 19.84 -8.15
N SER A 6 14.27 18.80 -7.39
CA SER A 6 13.11 17.90 -7.53
C SER A 6 11.79 18.69 -7.58
N ASN A 7 10.73 18.08 -8.08
CA ASN A 7 9.37 18.62 -8.10
C ASN A 7 8.73 18.60 -6.70
N GLN A 8 9.36 19.26 -5.73
CA GLN A 8 9.03 19.21 -4.30
C GLN A 8 7.65 19.75 -3.95
N LEU A 9 7.05 20.58 -4.83
CA LEU A 9 5.77 21.21 -4.56
C LEU A 9 4.64 20.19 -4.26
N PHE A 10 4.68 19.04 -4.91
CA PHE A 10 3.68 17.98 -4.75
C PHE A 10 4.15 16.80 -3.89
N ASP A 11 5.45 16.67 -3.66
CA ASP A 11 6.02 15.53 -2.92
C ASP A 11 5.47 15.46 -1.50
N ALA A 12 5.36 16.58 -0.79
CA ALA A 12 4.78 16.63 0.55
C ALA A 12 3.33 16.12 0.63
N TYR A 13 2.59 16.18 -0.47
CA TYR A 13 1.21 15.72 -0.57
C TYR A 13 1.12 14.23 -0.92
N PHE A 14 2.02 13.72 -1.77
CA PHE A 14 1.95 12.36 -2.31
C PHE A 14 2.97 11.37 -1.72
N THR A 15 3.87 11.83 -0.83
CA THR A 15 4.94 11.00 -0.26
C THR A 15 4.97 11.16 1.25
N ALA A 16 5.28 10.09 1.98
CA ALA A 16 5.59 10.18 3.41
C ALA A 16 7.06 10.58 3.60
N ASP A 17 7.34 11.37 4.63
CA ASP A 17 8.66 11.98 4.87
C ASP A 17 9.77 10.92 4.97
N GLY A 18 9.59 9.85 5.77
CA GLY A 18 10.57 8.77 5.87
C GLY A 18 10.84 8.04 4.55
N MET A 19 9.83 7.91 3.68
CA MET A 19 10.01 7.31 2.35
C MET A 19 10.76 8.26 1.40
N ALA A 20 10.54 9.55 1.53
CA ALA A 20 11.29 10.55 0.78
C ALA A 20 12.79 10.50 1.12
N GLU A 21 13.13 10.29 2.41
CA GLU A 21 14.52 10.13 2.85
C GLU A 21 15.16 8.86 2.27
N VAL A 22 14.44 7.73 2.24
CA VAL A 22 14.95 6.46 1.68
C VAL A 22 15.36 6.63 0.23
N PHE A 23 14.55 7.29 -0.59
CA PHE A 23 14.76 7.39 -2.04
C PHE A 23 15.23 8.77 -2.52
N CYS A 24 15.73 9.62 -1.61
CA CYS A 24 16.47 10.82 -2.02
C CYS A 24 17.85 10.45 -2.59
N ASP A 25 18.49 11.39 -3.25
CA ASP A 25 19.81 11.16 -3.86
C ASP A 25 20.86 10.74 -2.83
N GLN A 26 20.87 11.35 -1.64
CA GLN A 26 21.74 10.92 -0.55
C GLN A 26 21.46 9.49 -0.08
N GLY A 27 20.18 9.10 0.02
CA GLY A 27 19.80 7.72 0.37
C GLY A 27 20.28 6.71 -0.67
N ARG A 28 20.17 7.06 -1.96
CA ARG A 28 20.69 6.22 -3.07
C ARG A 28 22.20 6.09 -3.02
N VAL A 29 22.92 7.21 -2.83
CA VAL A 29 24.38 7.21 -2.70
C VAL A 29 24.79 6.39 -1.47
N GLN A 30 24.12 6.53 -0.33
CA GLN A 30 24.43 5.77 0.88
C GLN A 30 24.22 4.28 0.68
N GLY A 31 23.15 3.83 0.05
CA GLY A 31 22.93 2.41 -0.25
C GLY A 31 24.05 1.78 -1.10
N MET A 32 24.57 2.52 -2.07
CA MET A 32 25.73 2.07 -2.86
C MET A 32 27.02 2.06 -2.04
N LEU A 33 27.24 3.04 -1.18
CA LEU A 33 28.42 3.10 -0.30
C LEU A 33 28.37 2.04 0.81
N ASP A 34 27.19 1.71 1.31
CA ASP A 34 27.01 0.60 2.26
C ASP A 34 27.45 -0.75 1.65
N PHE A 35 27.16 -0.96 0.35
CA PHE A 35 27.67 -2.11 -0.38
C PHE A 35 29.21 -2.10 -0.44
N GLU A 36 29.84 -0.99 -0.83
CA GLU A 36 31.32 -0.90 -0.95
C GLU A 36 32.02 -1.13 0.39
N ALA A 37 31.50 -0.54 1.46
CA ALA A 37 32.03 -0.76 2.81
C ALA A 37 31.89 -2.22 3.26
N ALA A 38 30.74 -2.83 2.99
CA ALA A 38 30.49 -4.23 3.31
C ALA A 38 31.36 -5.17 2.46
N LEU A 39 31.56 -4.85 1.19
CA LEU A 39 32.43 -5.61 0.29
C LEU A 39 33.87 -5.63 0.81
N ALA A 40 34.42 -4.48 1.22
CA ALA A 40 35.74 -4.39 1.79
C ALA A 40 35.88 -5.25 3.09
N ARG A 41 34.86 -5.18 3.98
CA ARG A 41 34.87 -6.03 5.21
C ARG A 41 34.76 -7.51 4.89
N ALA A 42 33.93 -7.91 3.94
CA ALA A 42 33.77 -9.29 3.51
C ALA A 42 35.06 -9.83 2.89
N GLN A 43 35.72 -9.09 2.03
CA GLN A 43 36.98 -9.47 1.39
C GLN A 43 38.13 -9.57 2.39
N ALA A 44 38.22 -8.70 3.36
CA ALA A 44 39.19 -8.77 4.42
C ALA A 44 38.97 -10.00 5.31
N ARG A 45 37.71 -10.31 5.64
CA ARG A 45 37.35 -11.50 6.44
C ARG A 45 37.83 -12.82 5.81
N VAL A 46 37.80 -12.92 4.50
CA VAL A 46 38.25 -14.10 3.77
C VAL A 46 39.74 -14.03 3.36
N GLY A 47 40.45 -12.98 3.75
CA GLY A 47 41.87 -12.82 3.48
C GLY A 47 42.21 -12.38 2.05
N LEU A 48 41.25 -11.93 1.24
CA LEU A 48 41.49 -11.43 -0.13
C LEU A 48 42.15 -10.05 -0.14
N ILE A 49 41.81 -9.20 0.82
CA ILE A 49 42.46 -7.89 1.02
C ILE A 49 42.99 -7.76 2.44
N PRO A 50 44.00 -6.89 2.65
CA PRO A 50 44.52 -6.65 4.00
C PRO A 50 43.48 -6.05 4.92
N GLN A 51 43.41 -6.47 6.20
CA GLN A 51 42.52 -5.90 7.20
C GLN A 51 42.72 -4.38 7.38
N ALA A 52 43.94 -3.88 7.20
CA ALA A 52 44.26 -2.47 7.28
C ALA A 52 43.54 -1.59 6.24
N ALA A 53 43.14 -2.15 5.10
CA ALA A 53 42.41 -1.41 4.06
C ALA A 53 40.94 -1.14 4.40
N VAL A 54 40.36 -1.88 5.36
CA VAL A 54 38.92 -1.81 5.69
C VAL A 54 38.54 -0.45 6.29
N ALA A 55 39.31 0.04 7.27
CA ALA A 55 38.98 1.26 7.98
C ALA A 55 38.97 2.50 7.07
N PRO A 56 40.01 2.76 6.23
CA PRO A 56 39.97 3.89 5.28
C PRO A 56 38.81 3.80 4.30
N ILE A 57 38.50 2.62 3.76
CA ILE A 57 37.37 2.43 2.85
C ILE A 57 36.04 2.73 3.56
N ALA A 58 35.82 2.12 4.73
CA ALA A 58 34.56 2.30 5.46
C ALA A 58 34.31 3.75 5.92
N GLN A 59 35.37 4.47 6.32
CA GLN A 59 35.27 5.87 6.73
C GLN A 59 34.91 6.81 5.58
N ALA A 60 35.34 6.48 4.36
CA ALA A 60 34.98 7.23 3.15
C ALA A 60 33.56 6.89 2.64
N CYS A 61 32.93 5.81 3.11
CA CYS A 61 31.61 5.37 2.65
C CYS A 61 30.45 6.07 3.38
N LEU A 62 30.48 7.39 3.46
CA LEU A 62 29.42 8.23 4.00
C LEU A 62 28.92 9.20 2.92
N ALA A 63 27.62 9.14 2.60
CA ALA A 63 27.03 9.95 1.52
C ALA A 63 27.23 11.48 1.73
N SER A 64 27.31 11.92 2.98
CA SER A 64 27.54 13.33 3.33
C SER A 64 28.91 13.88 2.90
N LEU A 65 29.84 13.02 2.52
CA LEU A 65 31.17 13.41 2.04
C LEU A 65 31.20 13.72 0.54
N TYR A 66 30.09 13.51 -0.17
CA TYR A 66 30.01 13.64 -1.62
C TYR A 66 29.12 14.79 -2.05
N ASP A 67 29.57 15.52 -3.06
CA ASP A 67 28.76 16.53 -3.77
C ASP A 67 27.81 15.81 -4.73
N VAL A 68 26.55 15.70 -4.34
CA VAL A 68 25.49 15.01 -5.09
C VAL A 68 25.22 15.70 -6.45
N ASP A 69 25.30 17.03 -6.51
CA ASP A 69 25.11 17.77 -7.77
C ASP A 69 26.24 17.46 -8.77
N ALA A 70 27.47 17.44 -8.30
CA ALA A 70 28.62 17.07 -9.12
C ALA A 70 28.56 15.60 -9.58
N LEU A 71 28.12 14.69 -8.70
CA LEU A 71 27.86 13.29 -9.06
C LEU A 71 26.78 13.20 -10.15
N GLY A 72 25.67 13.93 -10.03
CA GLY A 72 24.59 13.91 -11.00
C GLY A 72 25.04 14.33 -12.39
N VAL A 73 25.90 15.38 -12.50
CA VAL A 73 26.52 15.78 -13.79
C VAL A 73 27.39 14.66 -14.36
N ALA A 74 28.19 14.00 -13.52
CA ALA A 74 29.06 12.90 -13.95
C ALA A 74 28.26 11.64 -14.36
N ILE A 75 27.16 11.35 -13.67
CA ILE A 75 26.23 10.25 -13.98
C ILE A 75 25.60 10.43 -15.36
N ALA A 76 25.18 11.62 -15.71
CA ALA A 76 24.60 11.94 -17.01
C ALA A 76 25.57 11.63 -18.18
N THR A 77 26.88 11.74 -17.93
CA THR A 77 27.93 11.40 -18.90
C THR A 77 28.28 9.91 -18.90
N ALA A 78 28.32 9.29 -17.67
CA ALA A 78 28.75 7.90 -17.51
C ALA A 78 27.66 6.88 -17.86
N GLY A 79 26.37 7.28 -17.82
CA GLY A 79 25.22 6.42 -18.07
C GLY A 79 24.82 5.50 -16.90
N ASN A 80 25.52 5.58 -15.76
CA ASN A 80 25.14 4.92 -14.50
C ASN A 80 25.75 5.64 -13.30
N SER A 81 25.23 5.38 -12.11
CA SER A 81 25.65 6.06 -10.86
C SER A 81 26.89 5.45 -10.21
N ALA A 82 27.17 4.16 -10.41
CA ALA A 82 28.27 3.48 -9.72
C ALA A 82 29.65 3.95 -10.19
N ILE A 83 29.87 4.12 -11.50
CA ILE A 83 31.18 4.53 -12.03
C ILE A 83 31.65 5.87 -11.46
N PRO A 84 30.86 6.97 -11.50
CA PRO A 84 31.28 8.24 -10.91
C PRO A 84 31.47 8.15 -9.39
N LEU A 85 30.60 7.41 -8.70
CA LEU A 85 30.68 7.26 -7.24
C LEU A 85 31.94 6.49 -6.82
N VAL A 86 32.22 5.34 -7.43
CA VAL A 86 33.41 4.53 -7.13
C VAL A 86 34.70 5.32 -7.43
N LYS A 87 34.70 6.12 -8.53
CA LYS A 87 35.83 7.00 -8.84
C LYS A 87 36.00 8.12 -7.79
N ALA A 88 34.92 8.68 -7.29
CA ALA A 88 34.96 9.69 -6.23
C ALA A 88 35.43 9.08 -4.89
N LEU A 89 34.92 7.87 -4.57
CA LEU A 89 35.32 7.10 -3.39
C LEU A 89 36.84 6.79 -3.43
N GLY A 90 37.35 6.26 -4.55
CA GLY A 90 38.77 6.00 -4.73
C GLY A 90 39.63 7.25 -4.55
N LYS A 91 39.23 8.40 -5.12
CA LYS A 91 39.94 9.67 -4.92
C LYS A 91 39.99 10.12 -3.46
N LEU A 92 38.87 9.99 -2.73
CA LEU A 92 38.78 10.36 -1.34
C LEU A 92 39.71 9.49 -0.50
N ILE A 93 39.70 8.17 -0.70
CA ILE A 93 40.57 7.22 -0.02
C ILE A 93 42.03 7.48 -0.34
N ALA A 94 42.38 7.68 -1.62
CA ALA A 94 43.77 7.94 -2.04
C ALA A 94 44.39 9.18 -1.41
N SER A 95 43.57 10.17 -1.02
CA SER A 95 44.05 11.36 -0.29
C SER A 95 44.49 11.08 1.14
N GLU A 96 44.01 9.99 1.75
CA GLU A 96 44.30 9.57 3.12
C GLU A 96 45.20 8.36 3.16
N ASP A 97 44.92 7.36 2.32
CA ASP A 97 45.67 6.08 2.21
C ASP A 97 45.69 5.56 0.74
N ALA A 98 46.72 5.94 0.00
CA ALA A 98 46.92 5.48 -1.38
C ALA A 98 47.07 3.96 -1.50
N GLY A 99 47.41 3.24 -0.43
CA GLY A 99 47.51 1.80 -0.41
C GLY A 99 46.17 1.08 -0.34
N ALA A 100 45.15 1.72 0.27
CA ALA A 100 43.78 1.16 0.41
C ALA A 100 42.93 1.35 -0.86
N GLU A 101 43.14 2.42 -1.62
CA GLU A 101 42.37 2.75 -2.84
C GLU A 101 42.28 1.62 -3.82
N ARG A 102 43.36 0.87 -4.04
CA ARG A 102 43.43 -0.25 -5.01
C ARG A 102 42.47 -1.41 -4.69
N TYR A 103 41.92 -1.48 -3.50
CA TYR A 103 41.00 -2.52 -3.06
C TYR A 103 39.52 -2.10 -3.18
N VAL A 104 39.24 -0.85 -3.55
CA VAL A 104 37.88 -0.38 -3.74
C VAL A 104 37.23 -1.09 -4.91
N HIS A 105 35.99 -1.54 -4.75
CA HIS A 105 35.18 -2.17 -5.80
C HIS A 105 35.81 -3.44 -6.43
N LEU A 106 36.70 -4.10 -5.72
CA LEU A 106 37.44 -5.25 -6.23
C LEU A 106 36.50 -6.41 -6.58
N GLY A 107 36.47 -6.84 -7.85
CA GLY A 107 35.67 -7.95 -8.36
C GLY A 107 34.17 -7.67 -8.53
N ALA A 108 33.68 -6.51 -8.14
CA ALA A 108 32.30 -6.09 -8.33
C ALA A 108 32.08 -5.44 -9.73
N THR A 109 30.83 -5.27 -10.09
CA THR A 109 30.40 -4.49 -11.26
C THR A 109 29.41 -3.40 -10.83
N SER A 110 29.22 -2.39 -11.67
CA SER A 110 28.28 -1.28 -11.42
C SER A 110 26.88 -1.76 -11.00
N GLN A 111 26.37 -2.83 -11.62
CA GLN A 111 25.06 -3.34 -11.31
C GLN A 111 24.99 -4.01 -9.94
N ASP A 112 26.06 -4.67 -9.48
CA ASP A 112 26.12 -5.24 -8.12
C ASP A 112 25.91 -4.16 -7.07
N VAL A 113 26.59 -3.03 -7.22
CA VAL A 113 26.50 -1.87 -6.32
C VAL A 113 25.10 -1.23 -6.36
N MET A 114 24.58 -1.01 -7.56
CA MET A 114 23.31 -0.31 -7.74
C MET A 114 22.12 -1.18 -7.31
N ASP A 115 22.10 -2.46 -7.70
CA ASP A 115 21.01 -3.37 -7.34
C ASP A 115 21.02 -3.73 -5.85
N THR A 116 22.18 -4.03 -5.27
CA THR A 116 22.25 -4.28 -3.82
C THR A 116 21.97 -3.00 -3.03
N GLY A 117 22.47 -1.85 -3.46
CA GLY A 117 22.10 -0.56 -2.87
C GLY A 117 20.59 -0.32 -2.90
N LEU A 118 19.93 -0.64 -4.03
CA LEU A 118 18.47 -0.59 -4.15
C LEU A 118 17.78 -1.59 -3.19
N VAL A 119 18.28 -2.82 -3.06
CA VAL A 119 17.72 -3.81 -2.11
C VAL A 119 17.80 -3.31 -0.67
N LEU A 120 18.88 -2.61 -0.30
CA LEU A 120 19.00 -1.99 1.04
C LEU A 120 17.97 -0.88 1.25
N GLN A 121 17.72 -0.04 0.24
CA GLN A 121 16.64 0.95 0.27
C GLN A 121 15.25 0.29 0.32
N VAL A 122 15.03 -0.75 -0.47
CA VAL A 122 13.78 -1.53 -0.49
C VAL A 122 13.52 -2.18 0.88
N ARG A 123 14.55 -2.65 1.57
CA ARG A 123 14.43 -3.17 2.95
C ARG A 123 13.88 -2.13 3.91
N GLN A 124 14.36 -0.89 3.83
CA GLN A 124 13.87 0.22 4.63
C GLN A 124 12.44 0.61 4.23
N ALA A 125 12.17 0.71 2.93
CA ALA A 125 10.85 1.02 2.40
C ALA A 125 9.80 -0.02 2.82
N LEU A 126 10.15 -1.30 2.76
CA LEU A 126 9.29 -2.41 3.19
C LEU A 126 8.97 -2.32 4.69
N ALA A 127 9.96 -1.99 5.52
CA ALA A 127 9.75 -1.82 6.96
C ALA A 127 8.79 -0.66 7.27
N LEU A 128 8.92 0.48 6.59
CA LEU A 128 8.02 1.63 6.73
C LEU A 128 6.60 1.28 6.28
N ILE A 129 6.46 0.65 5.13
CA ILE A 129 5.15 0.26 4.59
C ILE A 129 4.45 -0.77 5.49
N ASP A 130 5.17 -1.79 6.00
CA ASP A 130 4.57 -2.79 6.89
C ASP A 130 4.18 -2.19 8.24
N ALA A 131 4.98 -1.27 8.80
CA ALA A 131 4.65 -0.56 10.03
C ALA A 131 3.37 0.29 9.87
N ASP A 132 3.25 1.03 8.77
CA ASP A 132 2.06 1.83 8.48
C ASP A 132 0.82 0.95 8.23
N LEU A 133 0.96 -0.18 7.52
CA LEU A 133 -0.12 -1.15 7.34
C LEU A 133 -0.55 -1.80 8.65
N ALA A 134 0.40 -2.10 9.55
CA ALA A 134 0.09 -2.64 10.88
C ALA A 134 -0.76 -1.65 11.68
N ARG A 135 -0.30 -0.40 11.76
CA ARG A 135 -1.02 0.68 12.45
C ARG A 135 -2.40 0.93 11.84
N LEU A 136 -2.49 0.96 10.50
CA LEU A 136 -3.78 1.10 9.82
C LEU A 136 -4.72 -0.07 10.14
N GLY A 137 -4.19 -1.29 10.17
CA GLY A 137 -4.94 -2.48 10.56
C GLY A 137 -5.49 -2.39 11.99
N ASP A 138 -4.68 -1.96 12.96
CA ASP A 138 -5.11 -1.78 14.34
C ASP A 138 -6.24 -0.74 14.47
N VAL A 139 -6.12 0.39 13.77
CA VAL A 139 -7.15 1.44 13.73
C VAL A 139 -8.45 0.91 13.12
N LEU A 140 -8.36 0.21 11.98
CA LEU A 140 -9.53 -0.34 11.30
C LEU A 140 -10.18 -1.47 12.14
N ALA A 141 -9.41 -2.29 12.84
CA ALA A 141 -9.92 -3.32 13.73
C ALA A 141 -10.74 -2.72 14.89
N ALA A 142 -10.19 -1.70 15.54
CA ALA A 142 -10.88 -0.98 16.62
C ALA A 142 -12.19 -0.32 16.11
N GLN A 143 -12.16 0.31 14.95
CA GLN A 143 -13.36 0.92 14.36
C GLN A 143 -14.39 -0.12 13.91
N ALA A 144 -13.95 -1.23 13.30
CA ALA A 144 -14.85 -2.31 12.89
C ALA A 144 -15.63 -2.85 14.09
N GLN A 145 -14.98 -3.05 15.23
CA GLN A 145 -15.62 -3.45 16.47
C GLN A 145 -16.57 -2.37 17.01
N ARG A 146 -16.11 -1.11 17.06
CA ARG A 146 -16.90 0.02 17.56
C ARG A 146 -18.22 0.18 16.81
N TYR A 147 -18.21 -0.01 15.49
CA TYR A 147 -19.37 0.20 14.62
C TYR A 147 -20.00 -1.12 14.14
N ALA A 148 -19.72 -2.23 14.82
CA ALA A 148 -20.20 -3.58 14.45
C ALA A 148 -21.72 -3.69 14.35
N THR A 149 -22.46 -2.87 15.12
CA THR A 149 -23.92 -2.87 15.18
C THR A 149 -24.58 -1.63 14.59
N VAL A 150 -23.81 -0.69 14.02
CA VAL A 150 -24.34 0.54 13.44
C VAL A 150 -24.84 0.27 12.02
N PRO A 151 -26.18 0.26 11.78
CA PRO A 151 -26.74 -0.06 10.49
C PRO A 151 -26.60 1.13 9.52
N LEU A 152 -26.36 0.83 8.25
CA LEU A 152 -26.44 1.77 7.13
C LEU A 152 -26.95 1.06 5.88
N ALA A 153 -27.41 1.83 4.90
CA ALA A 153 -27.85 1.26 3.62
C ALA A 153 -26.68 0.56 2.92
N GLY A 154 -26.84 -0.73 2.63
CA GLY A 154 -26.01 -1.38 1.62
C GLY A 154 -26.21 -0.69 0.30
N ARG A 155 -25.17 -0.60 -0.54
CA ARG A 155 -25.28 0.01 -1.88
C ARG A 155 -24.71 -0.94 -2.93
N THR A 156 -25.61 -1.47 -3.74
CA THR A 156 -25.27 -2.28 -4.93
C THR A 156 -25.63 -1.48 -6.17
N TRP A 157 -24.74 -1.41 -7.15
CA TRP A 157 -24.92 -0.57 -8.35
C TRP A 157 -25.25 0.90 -8.02
N LEU A 158 -24.71 1.41 -6.91
CA LEU A 158 -24.98 2.74 -6.35
C LEU A 158 -26.42 2.97 -5.87
N GLN A 159 -27.28 1.95 -5.88
CA GLN A 159 -28.64 1.98 -5.35
C GLN A 159 -28.69 1.39 -3.94
N HIS A 160 -29.64 1.85 -3.11
CA HIS A 160 -29.87 1.26 -1.80
C HIS A 160 -30.28 -0.20 -1.92
N ALA A 161 -29.63 -1.05 -1.15
CA ALA A 161 -29.91 -2.46 -0.98
C ALA A 161 -30.21 -2.74 0.50
N THR A 162 -30.32 -4.00 0.88
CA THR A 162 -30.53 -4.42 2.26
C THR A 162 -29.49 -3.82 3.21
N PRO A 163 -29.86 -3.62 4.50
CA PRO A 163 -28.97 -3.04 5.49
C PRO A 163 -27.68 -3.85 5.68
N VAL A 164 -26.58 -3.14 5.89
CA VAL A 164 -25.31 -3.68 6.37
C VAL A 164 -24.89 -2.90 7.60
N THR A 165 -23.75 -3.24 8.25
CA THR A 165 -23.20 -2.41 9.31
C THR A 165 -21.97 -1.63 8.83
N LEU A 166 -21.74 -0.46 9.41
CA LEU A 166 -20.50 0.28 9.16
C LEU A 166 -19.28 -0.54 9.57
N GLY A 167 -19.37 -1.27 10.68
CA GLY A 167 -18.32 -2.17 11.11
C GLY A 167 -17.98 -3.26 10.08
N MET A 168 -18.99 -3.85 9.42
CA MET A 168 -18.77 -4.83 8.35
C MET A 168 -18.08 -4.19 7.13
N LYS A 169 -18.42 -2.97 6.76
CA LYS A 169 -17.75 -2.23 5.69
C LYS A 169 -16.28 -2.00 6.02
N ILE A 170 -15.98 -1.55 7.25
CA ILE A 170 -14.61 -1.33 7.75
C ILE A 170 -13.85 -2.66 7.85
N ALA A 171 -14.48 -3.74 8.28
CA ALA A 171 -13.88 -5.08 8.31
C ALA A 171 -13.45 -5.56 6.90
N GLY A 172 -14.16 -5.14 5.86
CA GLY A 172 -13.75 -5.38 4.47
C GLY A 172 -12.41 -4.69 4.11
N TRP A 173 -12.21 -3.45 4.55
CA TRP A 173 -10.95 -2.73 4.38
C TRP A 173 -9.83 -3.37 5.21
N LEU A 174 -10.12 -3.71 6.48
CA LEU A 174 -9.20 -4.43 7.37
C LEU A 174 -8.69 -5.73 6.75
N GLY A 175 -9.59 -6.55 6.21
CA GLY A 175 -9.21 -7.83 5.59
C GLY A 175 -8.27 -7.65 4.40
N ALA A 176 -8.40 -6.55 3.63
CA ALA A 176 -7.46 -6.24 2.55
C ALA A 176 -6.08 -5.84 3.09
N VAL A 177 -6.02 -5.03 4.15
CA VAL A 177 -4.77 -4.63 4.83
C VAL A 177 -4.06 -5.87 5.38
N THR A 178 -4.77 -6.75 6.09
CA THR A 178 -4.23 -7.98 6.67
C THR A 178 -3.59 -8.86 5.58
N ARG A 179 -4.31 -9.13 4.48
CA ARG A 179 -3.77 -9.93 3.36
C ARG A 179 -2.56 -9.28 2.67
N ASN A 180 -2.50 -7.95 2.61
CA ASN A 180 -1.35 -7.26 2.04
C ASN A 180 -0.11 -7.37 2.94
N ARG A 181 -0.26 -7.31 4.26
CA ARG A 181 0.83 -7.60 5.21
C ARG A 181 1.34 -9.05 5.09
N GLN A 182 0.43 -10.02 4.96
CA GLN A 182 0.80 -11.42 4.70
C GLN A 182 1.63 -11.54 3.42
N ARG A 183 1.25 -10.86 2.32
CA ARG A 183 2.04 -10.86 1.08
C ARG A 183 3.43 -10.26 1.27
N LEU A 184 3.55 -9.13 1.98
CA LEU A 184 4.85 -8.52 2.27
C LEU A 184 5.74 -9.47 3.09
N ALA A 185 5.21 -10.13 4.10
CA ALA A 185 5.95 -11.10 4.89
C ALA A 185 6.43 -12.29 4.05
N GLN A 186 5.56 -12.81 3.16
CA GLN A 186 5.88 -13.96 2.31
C GLN A 186 6.90 -13.66 1.20
N LEU A 187 6.90 -12.43 0.65
CA LEU A 187 7.86 -12.05 -0.39
C LEU A 187 9.23 -11.66 0.16
N LYS A 188 9.31 -11.23 1.42
CA LYS A 188 10.53 -10.71 2.04
C LYS A 188 11.77 -11.60 1.86
N PRO A 189 11.72 -12.92 2.07
CA PRO A 189 12.89 -13.79 1.87
C PRO A 189 13.37 -13.88 0.42
N ARG A 190 12.46 -13.73 -0.56
CA ARG A 190 12.80 -13.74 -1.99
C ARG A 190 13.31 -12.39 -2.49
N LEU A 191 12.90 -11.30 -1.84
CA LEU A 191 13.21 -9.93 -2.23
C LEU A 191 14.54 -9.46 -1.66
N LEU A 192 14.79 -9.72 -0.36
CA LEU A 192 15.95 -9.20 0.36
C LEU A 192 17.16 -10.13 0.18
N VAL A 193 17.67 -10.18 -1.04
CA VAL A 193 18.82 -11.00 -1.43
C VAL A 193 19.91 -10.14 -2.06
N LEU A 194 21.15 -10.59 -1.89
CA LEU A 194 22.34 -9.96 -2.45
C LEU A 194 22.33 -10.03 -3.99
N GLN A 195 22.69 -8.94 -4.67
CA GLN A 195 23.16 -8.96 -6.05
C GLN A 195 24.69 -8.85 -6.03
N PHE A 196 25.38 -9.91 -6.44
CA PHE A 196 26.83 -9.90 -6.58
C PHE A 196 27.26 -10.96 -7.58
N GLY A 197 27.77 -10.52 -8.72
CA GLY A 197 28.11 -11.41 -9.83
C GLY A 197 29.32 -10.96 -10.65
N GLY A 198 29.80 -9.74 -10.43
CA GLY A 198 30.89 -9.16 -11.22
C GLY A 198 30.48 -8.88 -12.66
N ALA A 199 31.42 -8.86 -13.57
CA ALA A 199 31.23 -8.37 -14.94
C ALA A 199 30.08 -9.04 -15.71
N SER A 200 29.94 -10.37 -15.59
CA SER A 200 28.96 -11.17 -16.35
C SER A 200 28.28 -12.28 -15.50
N GLY A 201 28.30 -12.16 -14.18
CA GLY A 201 27.60 -13.11 -13.29
C GLY A 201 28.47 -14.27 -12.80
N THR A 202 29.75 -14.35 -13.16
CA THR A 202 30.61 -15.50 -12.86
C THR A 202 31.58 -15.27 -11.70
N LEU A 203 31.74 -14.02 -11.22
CA LEU A 203 32.74 -13.61 -10.24
C LEU A 203 34.17 -14.04 -10.59
N ALA A 204 34.47 -14.19 -11.89
CA ALA A 204 35.74 -14.75 -12.37
C ALA A 204 36.96 -13.98 -11.87
N ALA A 205 36.86 -12.68 -11.64
CA ALA A 205 37.96 -11.84 -11.13
C ALA A 205 38.37 -12.20 -9.68
N LEU A 206 37.53 -12.91 -8.93
CA LEU A 206 37.80 -13.30 -7.53
C LEU A 206 38.36 -14.73 -7.39
N GLY A 207 38.39 -15.53 -8.47
CA GLY A 207 38.89 -16.88 -8.46
C GLY A 207 38.31 -17.76 -7.35
N GLU A 208 39.17 -18.41 -6.55
CA GLU A 208 38.76 -19.27 -5.42
C GLU A 208 38.05 -18.49 -4.29
N HIS A 209 38.24 -17.18 -4.19
CA HIS A 209 37.59 -16.34 -3.18
C HIS A 209 36.16 -15.96 -3.52
N ALA A 210 35.67 -16.26 -4.74
CA ALA A 210 34.37 -15.80 -5.24
C ALA A 210 33.22 -16.16 -4.28
N MET A 211 33.01 -17.42 -4.00
CA MET A 211 31.89 -17.84 -3.13
C MET A 211 32.10 -17.44 -1.66
N PRO A 212 33.31 -17.60 -1.08
CA PRO A 212 33.59 -17.13 0.29
C PRO A 212 33.29 -15.61 0.47
N VAL A 213 33.62 -14.76 -0.52
CA VAL A 213 33.32 -13.34 -0.48
C VAL A 213 31.81 -13.11 -0.59
N ALA A 214 31.13 -13.82 -1.49
CA ALA A 214 29.67 -13.66 -1.67
C ALA A 214 28.90 -14.03 -0.37
N GLU A 215 29.28 -15.14 0.28
CA GLU A 215 28.69 -15.56 1.55
C GLU A 215 28.96 -14.56 2.68
N ALA A 216 30.21 -14.09 2.79
CA ALA A 216 30.59 -13.09 3.77
C ALA A 216 29.91 -11.76 3.56
N LEU A 217 29.72 -11.31 2.30
CA LEU A 217 29.04 -10.07 1.93
C LEU A 217 27.53 -10.15 2.21
N ALA A 218 26.89 -11.27 1.87
CA ALA A 218 25.48 -11.48 2.19
C ALA A 218 25.25 -11.42 3.71
N ALA A 219 26.08 -12.09 4.49
CA ALA A 219 26.01 -12.05 5.96
C ALA A 219 26.26 -10.65 6.52
N GLU A 220 27.24 -9.93 5.99
CA GLU A 220 27.57 -8.55 6.41
C GLU A 220 26.41 -7.58 6.18
N LEU A 221 25.71 -7.70 5.05
CA LEU A 221 24.56 -6.88 4.69
C LEU A 221 23.23 -7.40 5.28
N GLN A 222 23.24 -8.56 5.93
CA GLN A 222 22.03 -9.23 6.41
C GLN A 222 21.02 -9.46 5.27
N LEU A 223 21.51 -9.91 4.12
CA LEU A 223 20.73 -10.30 2.96
C LEU A 223 20.84 -11.81 2.74
N GLY A 224 19.82 -12.38 2.08
CA GLY A 224 19.92 -13.74 1.59
C GLY A 224 20.98 -13.87 0.48
N LEU A 225 21.67 -15.00 0.41
CA LEU A 225 22.47 -15.34 -0.75
C LEU A 225 21.56 -16.05 -1.77
N PRO A 226 21.36 -15.49 -3.00
CA PRO A 226 20.54 -16.14 -4.00
C PRO A 226 21.26 -17.35 -4.61
N GLU A 227 20.50 -18.19 -5.30
CA GLU A 227 21.00 -19.37 -6.03
C GLU A 227 21.97 -19.02 -7.16
N GLN A 228 21.86 -17.80 -7.72
CA GLN A 228 22.76 -17.23 -8.72
C GLN A 228 22.60 -15.71 -8.77
N PRO A 229 23.56 -14.97 -9.35
CA PRO A 229 23.39 -13.54 -9.64
C PRO A 229 22.16 -13.28 -10.52
N TRP A 230 21.40 -12.24 -10.18
CA TRP A 230 20.09 -11.97 -10.82
C TRP A 230 20.08 -10.66 -11.64
N HIS A 231 21.21 -10.33 -12.28
CA HIS A 231 21.35 -9.10 -13.09
C HIS A 231 20.22 -8.89 -14.08
N THR A 232 19.72 -9.95 -14.73
CA THR A 232 18.66 -9.92 -15.74
C THR A 232 17.43 -10.75 -15.34
N GLN A 233 17.40 -11.34 -14.14
CA GLN A 233 16.25 -12.03 -13.57
C GLN A 233 15.54 -11.10 -12.57
N ARG A 234 14.60 -10.29 -13.04
CA ARG A 234 14.05 -9.15 -12.30
C ARG A 234 12.73 -9.43 -11.58
N ASP A 235 12.25 -10.68 -11.63
CA ASP A 235 11.00 -11.12 -11.03
C ASP A 235 10.84 -10.73 -9.56
N ARG A 236 11.91 -10.74 -8.76
CA ARG A 236 11.91 -10.37 -7.34
C ARG A 236 11.45 -8.92 -7.11
N LEU A 237 11.99 -7.98 -7.90
CA LEU A 237 11.61 -6.56 -7.83
C LEU A 237 10.21 -6.32 -8.42
N VAL A 238 9.86 -7.07 -9.48
CA VAL A 238 8.54 -6.99 -10.11
C VAL A 238 7.45 -7.57 -9.18
N GLU A 239 7.73 -8.67 -8.47
CA GLU A 239 6.83 -9.20 -7.42
C GLU A 239 6.54 -8.13 -6.35
N PHE A 240 7.58 -7.45 -5.86
CA PHE A 240 7.41 -6.36 -4.88
C PHE A 240 6.56 -5.22 -5.45
N ALA A 241 6.86 -4.74 -6.64
CA ALA A 241 6.08 -3.72 -7.32
C ALA A 241 4.60 -4.13 -7.48
N ALA A 242 4.33 -5.39 -7.84
CA ALA A 242 2.98 -5.94 -7.96
C ALA A 242 2.23 -5.94 -6.62
N VAL A 243 2.89 -6.32 -5.52
CA VAL A 243 2.30 -6.26 -4.18
C VAL A 243 2.00 -4.81 -3.77
N LEU A 244 2.89 -3.87 -4.09
CA LEU A 244 2.63 -2.43 -3.88
C LEU A 244 1.42 -1.95 -4.69
N GLY A 245 1.23 -2.47 -5.91
CA GLY A 245 0.04 -2.23 -6.73
C GLY A 245 -1.25 -2.72 -6.06
N LEU A 246 -1.23 -3.91 -5.42
CA LEU A 246 -2.37 -4.43 -4.66
C LEU A 246 -2.67 -3.57 -3.42
N ILE A 247 -1.64 -3.08 -2.74
CA ILE A 247 -1.79 -2.15 -1.61
C ILE A 247 -2.45 -0.86 -2.09
N ALA A 248 -1.92 -0.24 -3.14
CA ALA A 248 -2.48 0.99 -3.71
C ALA A 248 -3.96 0.82 -4.10
N GLY A 249 -4.31 -0.29 -4.76
CA GLY A 249 -5.69 -0.61 -5.13
C GLY A 249 -6.61 -0.76 -3.91
N SER A 250 -6.13 -1.42 -2.85
CA SER A 250 -6.89 -1.57 -1.59
C SER A 250 -7.12 -0.21 -0.90
N LEU A 251 -6.11 0.65 -0.86
CA LEU A 251 -6.22 2.01 -0.34
C LEU A 251 -7.15 2.88 -1.20
N GLY A 252 -7.11 2.70 -2.53
CA GLY A 252 -8.02 3.35 -3.46
C GLY A 252 -9.49 2.97 -3.21
N LYS A 253 -9.76 1.69 -2.85
CA LYS A 253 -11.10 1.25 -2.45
C LYS A 253 -11.57 1.96 -1.19
N LEU A 254 -10.73 2.06 -0.16
CA LEU A 254 -11.01 2.81 1.06
C LEU A 254 -11.32 4.29 0.73
N GLY A 255 -10.46 4.94 -0.05
CA GLY A 255 -10.66 6.33 -0.47
C GLY A 255 -11.95 6.53 -1.27
N ARG A 256 -12.28 5.60 -2.18
CA ARG A 256 -13.53 5.65 -2.95
C ARG A 256 -14.75 5.53 -2.06
N ASP A 257 -14.77 4.57 -1.14
CA ASP A 257 -15.90 4.41 -0.21
C ASP A 257 -16.10 5.66 0.65
N ILE A 258 -15.02 6.19 1.24
CA ILE A 258 -15.11 7.41 2.06
C ILE A 258 -15.62 8.59 1.24
N SER A 259 -15.09 8.80 0.03
CA SER A 259 -15.52 9.92 -0.83
C SER A 259 -17.01 9.84 -1.18
N LEU A 260 -17.53 8.63 -1.43
CA LEU A 260 -18.96 8.40 -1.71
C LEU A 260 -19.83 8.61 -0.46
N LEU A 261 -19.37 8.16 0.71
CA LEU A 261 -20.09 8.37 1.97
C LEU A 261 -20.06 9.84 2.45
N MET A 262 -19.08 10.64 1.97
CA MET A 262 -18.98 12.07 2.23
C MET A 262 -19.82 12.94 1.28
N GLN A 263 -20.36 12.38 0.17
CA GLN A 263 -21.21 13.14 -0.74
C GLN A 263 -22.34 13.82 0.04
N THR A 264 -22.74 15.00 -0.40
CA THR A 264 -23.79 15.82 0.27
C THR A 264 -25.07 15.02 0.49
N GLU A 265 -25.46 14.21 -0.47
CA GLU A 265 -26.66 13.37 -0.44
C GLU A 265 -26.53 12.22 0.57
N ALA A 266 -25.34 11.62 0.71
CA ALA A 266 -25.07 10.58 1.69
C ALA A 266 -24.74 11.17 3.06
N ALA A 267 -23.66 11.92 3.19
CA ALA A 267 -23.21 12.62 4.40
C ALA A 267 -23.15 11.72 5.67
N GLU A 268 -22.69 10.47 5.50
CA GLU A 268 -22.69 9.44 6.55
C GLU A 268 -21.37 9.39 7.33
N VAL A 269 -20.26 9.78 6.68
CA VAL A 269 -18.95 9.90 7.31
C VAL A 269 -18.24 11.15 6.81
N PHE A 270 -17.21 11.59 7.55
CA PHE A 270 -16.36 12.72 7.13
C PHE A 270 -14.92 12.49 7.55
N GLU A 271 -13.99 12.96 6.70
CA GLU A 271 -12.59 13.08 7.10
C GLU A 271 -12.42 14.05 8.27
N PRO A 272 -11.36 13.88 9.11
CA PRO A 272 -11.09 14.82 10.18
C PRO A 272 -10.87 16.23 9.65
N SER A 273 -11.51 17.20 10.28
CA SER A 273 -11.30 18.61 9.99
C SER A 273 -10.09 19.15 10.74
N ALA A 274 -9.30 19.99 10.08
CA ALA A 274 -8.24 20.76 10.69
C ALA A 274 -8.14 22.12 9.99
N PRO A 275 -7.60 23.16 10.64
CA PRO A 275 -7.37 24.44 9.99
C PRO A 275 -6.59 24.26 8.68
N GLY A 276 -7.12 24.81 7.58
CA GLY A 276 -6.51 24.72 6.25
C GLY A 276 -6.69 23.38 5.53
N LYS A 277 -7.28 22.35 6.15
CA LYS A 277 -7.49 21.03 5.51
C LYS A 277 -8.84 20.97 4.80
N GLY A 278 -8.82 20.75 3.49
CA GLY A 278 -10.03 20.46 2.69
C GLY A 278 -11.04 21.61 2.58
N GLY A 279 -10.69 22.80 3.04
CA GLY A 279 -11.57 23.97 2.99
C GLY A 279 -11.86 24.43 1.56
N SER A 280 -13.01 25.09 1.38
CA SER A 280 -13.36 25.79 0.14
C SER A 280 -13.06 27.28 0.30
N SER A 281 -12.43 27.89 -0.70
CA SER A 281 -12.19 29.33 -0.74
C SER A 281 -13.48 30.18 -0.82
N THR A 282 -14.58 29.58 -1.31
CA THR A 282 -15.84 30.29 -1.55
C THR A 282 -17.01 29.79 -0.71
N MET A 283 -16.96 28.55 -0.22
CA MET A 283 -18.07 27.93 0.53
C MET A 283 -17.55 27.41 1.87
N PRO A 284 -17.72 28.18 2.98
CA PRO A 284 -17.11 27.83 4.28
C PRO A 284 -17.58 26.48 4.86
N HIS A 285 -18.78 26.03 4.50
CA HIS A 285 -19.36 24.75 4.96
C HIS A 285 -18.87 23.53 4.17
N LYS A 286 -18.25 23.74 2.99
CA LYS A 286 -17.81 22.64 2.12
C LYS A 286 -16.57 21.96 2.67
N ARG A 287 -16.66 20.65 2.88
CA ARG A 287 -15.58 19.79 3.37
C ARG A 287 -15.13 18.85 2.24
N ASN A 288 -13.96 19.13 1.65
CA ASN A 288 -13.43 18.29 0.57
C ASN A 288 -12.69 17.05 1.13
N PRO A 289 -12.90 15.87 0.53
CA PRO A 289 -12.22 14.63 0.93
C PRO A 289 -10.79 14.59 0.35
N VAL A 290 -9.89 15.43 0.88
CA VAL A 290 -8.53 15.60 0.35
C VAL A 290 -7.63 14.41 0.63
N GLY A 291 -7.85 13.68 1.71
CA GLY A 291 -7.16 12.43 2.00
C GLY A 291 -7.58 11.33 1.02
N ALA A 292 -8.90 11.14 0.82
CA ALA A 292 -9.43 10.20 -0.16
C ALA A 292 -8.93 10.50 -1.58
N ALA A 293 -8.74 11.77 -1.94
CA ALA A 293 -8.19 12.16 -3.23
C ALA A 293 -6.77 11.61 -3.45
N VAL A 294 -5.91 11.61 -2.42
CA VAL A 294 -4.55 11.02 -2.50
C VAL A 294 -4.63 9.51 -2.71
N LEU A 295 -5.49 8.82 -1.93
CA LEU A 295 -5.67 7.38 -2.05
C LEU A 295 -6.11 6.98 -3.47
N ILE A 296 -7.09 7.68 -4.02
CA ILE A 296 -7.63 7.43 -5.36
C ILE A 296 -6.57 7.76 -6.43
N SER A 297 -5.82 8.86 -6.26
CA SER A 297 -4.74 9.23 -7.17
C SER A 297 -3.62 8.18 -7.20
N ALA A 298 -3.18 7.68 -6.04
CA ALA A 298 -2.18 6.62 -5.97
C ALA A 298 -2.68 5.34 -6.65
N ALA A 299 -3.92 4.92 -6.35
CA ALA A 299 -4.54 3.75 -6.97
C ALA A 299 -4.70 3.88 -8.51
N THR A 300 -4.74 5.11 -9.02
CA THR A 300 -4.81 5.38 -10.46
C THR A 300 -3.41 5.37 -11.12
N ARG A 301 -2.38 5.91 -10.44
CA ARG A 301 -1.03 6.08 -11.00
C ARG A 301 -0.18 4.81 -10.89
N VAL A 302 -0.22 4.13 -9.73
CA VAL A 302 0.63 2.97 -9.43
C VAL A 302 0.47 1.82 -10.44
N PRO A 303 -0.73 1.43 -10.91
CA PRO A 303 -0.86 0.36 -11.90
C PRO A 303 -0.08 0.60 -13.19
N GLY A 304 0.00 1.84 -13.67
CA GLY A 304 0.82 2.18 -14.84
C GLY A 304 2.32 1.99 -14.60
N LEU A 305 2.80 2.35 -13.40
CA LEU A 305 4.19 2.13 -13.01
C LEU A 305 4.50 0.63 -12.82
N VAL A 306 3.57 -0.12 -12.25
CA VAL A 306 3.69 -1.60 -12.14
C VAL A 306 3.74 -2.24 -13.53
N ALA A 307 2.94 -1.76 -14.47
CA ALA A 307 3.01 -2.23 -15.86
C ALA A 307 4.38 -1.93 -16.49
N THR A 308 5.00 -0.78 -16.19
CA THR A 308 6.37 -0.48 -16.61
C THR A 308 7.36 -1.50 -16.04
N MET A 309 7.25 -1.87 -14.78
CA MET A 309 8.10 -2.90 -14.16
C MET A 309 7.95 -4.27 -14.85
N PHE A 310 6.72 -4.70 -15.17
CA PHE A 310 6.49 -5.91 -15.94
C PHE A 310 7.09 -5.84 -17.34
N SER A 311 6.95 -4.71 -18.02
CA SER A 311 7.52 -4.49 -19.36
C SER A 311 9.04 -4.49 -19.35
N ALA A 312 9.66 -4.06 -18.25
CA ALA A 312 11.11 -4.04 -18.06
C ALA A 312 11.70 -5.40 -17.62
N MET A 313 10.86 -6.39 -17.29
CA MET A 313 11.31 -7.67 -16.74
C MET A 313 12.09 -8.55 -17.74
N PRO A 314 11.70 -8.67 -19.05
CA PRO A 314 12.40 -9.55 -19.99
C PRO A 314 13.71 -8.93 -20.49
N GLN A 315 14.73 -8.93 -19.62
CA GLN A 315 16.03 -8.33 -19.87
C GLN A 315 16.97 -9.25 -20.67
N GLU A 316 17.80 -8.64 -21.53
CA GLU A 316 18.64 -9.37 -22.47
C GLU A 316 19.95 -9.84 -21.81
N HIS A 317 20.36 -11.05 -22.15
CA HIS A 317 21.66 -11.64 -21.83
C HIS A 317 22.05 -11.50 -20.34
N GLU A 318 23.25 -11.11 -20.04
CA GLU A 318 23.80 -10.95 -18.68
C GLU A 318 23.66 -9.51 -18.16
N ARG A 319 23.29 -8.54 -19.01
CA ARG A 319 22.99 -7.15 -18.66
C ARG A 319 22.14 -6.47 -19.71
N SER A 320 21.03 -5.85 -19.29
CA SER A 320 20.05 -5.26 -20.19
C SER A 320 20.44 -3.86 -20.65
N LEU A 321 20.06 -3.54 -21.89
CA LEU A 321 20.14 -2.20 -22.47
C LEU A 321 18.77 -1.51 -22.39
N GLY A 322 18.65 -0.54 -21.50
CA GLY A 322 17.45 0.30 -21.39
C GLY A 322 16.40 -0.24 -20.40
N LEU A 323 16.08 -1.55 -20.38
CA LEU A 323 15.06 -2.09 -19.50
C LEU A 323 15.47 -2.01 -18.02
N TRP A 324 16.74 -2.27 -17.68
CA TRP A 324 17.25 -2.04 -16.33
C TRP A 324 17.13 -0.56 -15.91
N HIS A 325 17.41 0.38 -16.81
CA HIS A 325 17.29 1.82 -16.54
C HIS A 325 15.84 2.24 -16.23
N ALA A 326 14.85 1.58 -16.86
CA ALA A 326 13.45 1.86 -16.64
C ALA A 326 12.99 1.59 -15.17
N GLU A 327 13.70 0.73 -14.44
CA GLU A 327 13.41 0.43 -13.04
C GLU A 327 13.87 1.53 -12.07
N TRP A 328 14.91 2.29 -12.41
CA TRP A 328 15.65 3.17 -11.49
C TRP A 328 14.79 4.25 -10.83
N GLU A 329 13.82 4.79 -11.57
CA GLU A 329 12.86 5.75 -11.04
C GLU A 329 11.47 5.12 -10.77
N THR A 330 11.10 4.10 -11.55
CA THR A 330 9.77 3.50 -11.48
C THR A 330 9.49 2.87 -10.12
N LEU A 331 10.41 2.05 -9.60
CA LEU A 331 10.21 1.37 -8.31
C LEU A 331 10.21 2.35 -7.12
N PRO A 332 11.14 3.32 -7.03
CA PRO A 332 11.07 4.39 -6.05
C PRO A 332 9.77 5.20 -6.09
N ASP A 333 9.27 5.51 -7.28
CA ASP A 333 8.01 6.26 -7.44
C ASP A 333 6.80 5.46 -6.94
N ILE A 334 6.75 4.17 -7.19
CA ILE A 334 5.72 3.28 -6.62
C ILE A 334 5.77 3.34 -5.08
N CYS A 335 6.96 3.21 -4.48
CA CYS A 335 7.14 3.26 -3.03
C CYS A 335 6.69 4.61 -2.44
N ARG A 336 7.09 5.72 -3.07
CA ARG A 336 6.69 7.08 -2.65
C ARG A 336 5.17 7.25 -2.67
N LEU A 337 4.50 6.89 -3.77
CA LEU A 337 3.06 7.01 -3.92
C LEU A 337 2.28 6.14 -2.92
N VAL A 338 2.73 4.91 -2.70
CA VAL A 338 2.10 4.00 -1.74
C VAL A 338 2.27 4.51 -0.31
N SER A 339 3.44 5.03 0.05
CA SER A 339 3.69 5.60 1.38
C SER A 339 2.84 6.84 1.66
N GLY A 340 2.69 7.73 0.68
CA GLY A 340 1.82 8.90 0.79
C GLY A 340 0.35 8.53 0.94
N ALA A 341 -0.09 7.50 0.20
CA ALA A 341 -1.44 6.97 0.36
C ALA A 341 -1.64 6.35 1.76
N LEU A 342 -0.68 5.58 2.28
CA LEU A 342 -0.74 5.03 3.64
C LEU A 342 -0.81 6.13 4.71
N LYS A 343 0.04 7.17 4.60
CA LYS A 343 -0.01 8.35 5.47
C LYS A 343 -1.41 8.96 5.51
N GLN A 344 -2.05 9.14 4.36
CA GLN A 344 -3.39 9.70 4.29
C GLN A 344 -4.47 8.72 4.77
N ALA A 345 -4.34 7.42 4.49
CA ALA A 345 -5.26 6.40 4.99
C ALA A 345 -5.28 6.36 6.53
N LEU A 346 -4.12 6.45 7.17
CA LEU A 346 -3.98 6.56 8.62
C LEU A 346 -4.68 7.82 9.16
N LEU A 347 -4.35 8.99 8.62
CA LEU A 347 -4.93 10.26 9.06
C LEU A 347 -6.46 10.27 8.93
N VAL A 348 -6.98 9.74 7.82
CA VAL A 348 -8.42 9.67 7.56
C VAL A 348 -9.09 8.66 8.50
N SER A 349 -8.50 7.47 8.65
CA SER A 349 -9.09 6.42 9.50
C SER A 349 -9.06 6.79 10.98
N GLU A 350 -7.94 7.28 11.50
CA GLU A 350 -7.81 7.70 12.91
C GLU A 350 -8.81 8.79 13.30
N GLY A 351 -9.07 9.73 12.40
CA GLY A 351 -9.96 10.86 12.64
C GLY A 351 -11.34 10.76 11.99
N LEU A 352 -11.75 9.57 11.55
CA LEU A 352 -13.03 9.38 10.86
C LEU A 352 -14.20 9.81 11.73
N GLN A 353 -14.98 10.75 11.24
CA GLN A 353 -16.21 11.22 11.88
C GLN A 353 -17.39 10.47 11.30
N VAL A 354 -18.22 9.89 12.16
CA VAL A 354 -19.36 9.05 11.76
C VAL A 354 -20.65 9.70 12.22
N ASP A 355 -21.61 9.86 11.31
CA ASP A 355 -22.98 10.33 11.59
C ASP A 355 -23.95 9.14 11.51
N ALA A 356 -24.11 8.43 12.65
CA ALA A 356 -25.01 7.28 12.74
C ALA A 356 -26.49 7.67 12.56
N GLU A 357 -26.89 8.88 12.96
CA GLU A 357 -28.24 9.37 12.76
C GLU A 357 -28.54 9.61 11.28
N ARG A 358 -27.56 10.13 10.55
CA ARG A 358 -27.67 10.30 9.09
C ARG A 358 -27.77 8.95 8.39
N MET A 359 -26.99 7.93 8.84
CA MET A 359 -27.09 6.56 8.32
C MET A 359 -28.50 6.00 8.49
N ALA A 360 -29.09 6.18 9.68
CA ALA A 360 -30.46 5.75 9.95
C ALA A 360 -31.49 6.50 9.04
N ARG A 361 -31.37 7.82 8.90
CA ARG A 361 -32.22 8.60 7.98
C ARG A 361 -32.08 8.14 6.53
N ASN A 362 -30.85 7.82 6.10
CA ASN A 362 -30.62 7.34 4.74
C ASN A 362 -31.24 5.96 4.47
N LEU A 363 -31.25 5.08 5.48
CA LEU A 363 -31.94 3.79 5.38
C LEU A 363 -33.44 3.95 5.13
N ASP A 364 -34.06 5.00 5.68
CA ASP A 364 -35.48 5.27 5.54
C ASP A 364 -35.85 6.01 4.24
N LEU A 365 -34.87 6.47 3.44
CA LEU A 365 -35.13 7.18 2.17
C LEU A 365 -36.01 6.39 1.21
N THR A 366 -35.97 5.07 1.26
CA THR A 366 -36.81 4.18 0.46
C THR A 366 -38.12 3.82 1.15
N GLN A 367 -38.43 4.47 2.27
CA GLN A 367 -39.67 4.26 3.02
C GLN A 367 -39.93 2.78 3.35
N GLY A 368 -38.90 2.06 3.82
CA GLY A 368 -38.98 0.66 4.22
C GLY A 368 -38.86 -0.36 3.08
N LEU A 369 -38.81 0.06 1.81
CA LEU A 369 -38.74 -0.87 0.66
C LEU A 369 -37.48 -1.73 0.65
N VAL A 370 -36.36 -1.27 1.20
CA VAL A 370 -35.12 -2.06 1.32
C VAL A 370 -35.25 -3.28 2.24
N LEU A 371 -36.32 -3.34 3.03
CA LEU A 371 -36.63 -4.44 3.95
C LEU A 371 -37.78 -5.33 3.44
N ALA A 372 -38.29 -5.11 2.25
CA ALA A 372 -39.34 -5.92 1.65
C ALA A 372 -38.96 -7.43 1.61
N GLU A 373 -37.69 -7.75 1.41
CA GLU A 373 -37.19 -9.13 1.41
C GLU A 373 -37.43 -9.82 2.78
N ALA A 374 -37.22 -9.13 3.90
CA ALA A 374 -37.47 -9.68 5.24
C ALA A 374 -38.94 -10.10 5.40
N VAL A 375 -39.86 -9.25 4.93
CA VAL A 375 -41.30 -9.55 4.95
C VAL A 375 -41.63 -10.69 3.99
N SER A 376 -41.05 -10.71 2.78
CA SER A 376 -41.25 -11.75 1.78
C SER A 376 -40.91 -13.15 2.30
N ILE A 377 -39.77 -13.29 2.99
CA ILE A 377 -39.30 -14.58 3.51
C ILE A 377 -40.29 -15.15 4.52
N VAL A 378 -40.81 -14.33 5.44
CA VAL A 378 -41.75 -14.80 6.47
C VAL A 378 -43.13 -15.11 5.87
N LEU A 379 -43.62 -14.25 5.00
CA LEU A 379 -44.87 -14.52 4.28
C LEU A 379 -44.81 -15.77 3.40
N ALA A 380 -43.68 -16.04 2.75
CA ALA A 380 -43.51 -17.23 1.92
C ALA A 380 -43.62 -18.53 2.72
N GLN A 381 -43.23 -18.53 3.98
CA GLN A 381 -43.37 -19.69 4.88
C GLN A 381 -44.84 -19.96 5.26
N ARG A 382 -45.69 -18.93 5.25
CA ARG A 382 -47.10 -19.00 5.68
C ARG A 382 -48.07 -19.18 4.50
N LEU A 383 -47.84 -18.43 3.40
CA LEU A 383 -48.73 -18.38 2.25
C LEU A 383 -48.22 -19.10 1.00
N GLY A 384 -46.97 -19.63 1.06
CA GLY A 384 -46.28 -20.11 -0.13
C GLY A 384 -45.61 -18.97 -0.91
N ARG A 385 -44.55 -19.35 -1.64
CA ARG A 385 -43.61 -18.37 -2.26
C ARG A 385 -44.28 -17.46 -3.31
N GLU A 386 -45.11 -18.04 -4.18
CA GLU A 386 -45.73 -17.30 -5.28
C GLU A 386 -46.74 -16.28 -4.77
N THR A 387 -47.62 -16.69 -3.85
CA THR A 387 -48.61 -15.79 -3.23
C THR A 387 -47.96 -14.65 -2.47
N ALA A 388 -46.96 -14.99 -1.62
CA ALA A 388 -46.24 -13.98 -0.86
C ALA A 388 -45.53 -12.96 -1.76
N HIS A 389 -44.87 -13.41 -2.84
CA HIS A 389 -44.19 -12.55 -3.78
C HIS A 389 -45.17 -11.60 -4.49
N HIS A 390 -46.26 -12.12 -5.04
CA HIS A 390 -47.25 -11.30 -5.73
C HIS A 390 -47.89 -10.26 -4.81
N LEU A 391 -48.29 -10.67 -3.59
CA LEU A 391 -48.89 -9.77 -2.62
C LEU A 391 -47.95 -8.65 -2.19
N LEU A 392 -46.68 -8.99 -1.91
CA LEU A 392 -45.69 -8.00 -1.52
C LEU A 392 -45.31 -7.07 -2.67
N GLU A 393 -45.21 -7.56 -3.91
CA GLU A 393 -44.98 -6.75 -5.08
C GLU A 393 -46.07 -5.69 -5.27
N GLN A 394 -47.33 -6.05 -5.08
CA GLN A 394 -48.48 -5.11 -5.13
C GLN A 394 -48.36 -4.05 -4.02
N CYS A 395 -48.02 -4.47 -2.80
CA CYS A 395 -47.83 -3.54 -1.69
C CYS A 395 -46.65 -2.59 -1.94
N CYS A 396 -45.55 -3.04 -2.47
CA CYS A 396 -44.41 -2.19 -2.84
C CYS A 396 -44.75 -1.20 -3.93
N LYS A 397 -45.46 -1.62 -4.99
CA LYS A 397 -45.96 -0.70 -6.07
C LYS A 397 -46.89 0.35 -5.50
N ARG A 398 -47.80 -0.04 -4.62
CA ARG A 398 -48.72 0.86 -3.93
C ARG A 398 -47.98 1.87 -3.03
N ALA A 399 -47.00 1.41 -2.25
CA ALA A 399 -46.19 2.26 -1.40
C ALA A 399 -45.48 3.37 -2.21
N VAL A 400 -44.87 2.99 -3.36
CA VAL A 400 -44.24 3.95 -4.27
C VAL A 400 -45.24 4.92 -4.86
N ALA A 401 -46.38 4.42 -5.39
CA ALA A 401 -47.37 5.25 -6.03
C ALA A 401 -48.06 6.26 -5.07
N GLU A 402 -48.27 5.85 -3.82
CA GLU A 402 -48.92 6.68 -2.80
C GLU A 402 -47.92 7.54 -2.00
N GLY A 403 -46.60 7.34 -2.19
CA GLY A 403 -45.57 8.01 -1.38
C GLY A 403 -45.67 7.67 0.12
N ARG A 404 -46.07 6.44 0.45
CA ARG A 404 -46.29 5.97 1.83
C ARG A 404 -45.24 4.96 2.23
N HIS A 405 -44.89 4.98 3.52
CA HIS A 405 -43.98 3.96 4.06
C HIS A 405 -44.59 2.56 3.91
N LEU A 406 -43.78 1.59 3.48
CA LEU A 406 -44.18 0.19 3.24
C LEU A 406 -44.91 -0.41 4.44
N ARG A 407 -44.48 -0.09 5.68
CA ARG A 407 -45.11 -0.53 6.92
C ARG A 407 -46.60 -0.17 6.99
N ALA A 408 -46.95 1.07 6.58
CA ALA A 408 -48.34 1.52 6.60
C ALA A 408 -49.18 0.80 5.54
N VAL A 409 -48.62 0.60 4.36
CA VAL A 409 -49.28 -0.12 3.26
C VAL A 409 -49.53 -1.59 3.60
N LEU A 410 -48.54 -2.26 4.24
CA LEU A 410 -48.69 -3.64 4.70
C LEU A 410 -49.76 -3.78 5.79
N ALA A 411 -49.89 -2.78 6.66
CA ALA A 411 -50.93 -2.76 7.71
C ALA A 411 -52.35 -2.60 7.18
N ASP A 412 -52.51 -1.99 6.00
CA ASP A 412 -53.83 -1.84 5.36
C ASP A 412 -54.21 -3.10 4.54
N GLU A 413 -53.32 -4.04 4.37
CA GLU A 413 -53.55 -5.25 3.56
C GLU A 413 -54.07 -6.41 4.41
N ALA A 414 -55.35 -6.74 4.24
CA ALA A 414 -56.03 -7.74 5.07
C ALA A 414 -55.37 -9.13 5.04
N GLN A 415 -54.86 -9.54 3.87
CA GLN A 415 -54.18 -10.83 3.72
C GLN A 415 -52.86 -10.87 4.48
N ILE A 416 -52.18 -9.74 4.61
CA ILE A 416 -50.92 -9.62 5.33
C ILE A 416 -51.20 -9.57 6.86
N THR A 417 -52.18 -8.75 7.27
CA THR A 417 -52.53 -8.61 8.71
C THR A 417 -53.18 -9.84 9.29
N ALA A 418 -53.74 -10.72 8.47
CA ALA A 418 -54.17 -12.06 8.91
C ALA A 418 -53.03 -12.98 9.29
N GLU A 419 -51.85 -12.80 8.68
CA GLU A 419 -50.66 -13.63 8.85
C GLU A 419 -49.59 -12.98 9.76
N LEU A 420 -49.47 -11.66 9.75
CA LEU A 420 -48.45 -10.91 10.47
C LEU A 420 -49.11 -9.91 11.43
N SER A 421 -48.81 -10.00 12.69
CA SER A 421 -49.19 -8.99 13.68
C SER A 421 -48.46 -7.65 13.45
N ALA A 422 -49.02 -6.58 14.02
CA ALA A 422 -48.38 -5.26 13.95
C ALA A 422 -46.95 -5.28 14.52
N THR A 423 -46.72 -5.99 15.59
CA THR A 423 -45.40 -6.13 16.25
C THR A 423 -44.42 -6.91 15.34
N GLU A 424 -44.88 -7.96 14.64
CA GLU A 424 -44.04 -8.69 13.70
C GLU A 424 -43.65 -7.81 12.50
N LEU A 425 -44.60 -7.02 11.97
CA LEU A 425 -44.30 -6.05 10.88
C LEU A 425 -43.30 -5.00 11.34
N ASP A 426 -43.43 -4.45 12.54
CA ASP A 426 -42.48 -3.49 13.10
C ASP A 426 -41.08 -4.09 13.20
N ARG A 427 -40.97 -5.34 13.70
CA ARG A 427 -39.71 -6.04 13.79
C ARG A 427 -39.07 -6.36 12.41
N LEU A 428 -39.87 -6.80 11.43
CA LEU A 428 -39.39 -7.15 10.09
C LEU A 428 -38.91 -5.93 9.30
N LEU A 429 -39.46 -4.76 9.62
CA LEU A 429 -39.12 -3.49 8.99
C LEU A 429 -38.17 -2.63 9.83
N ASP A 430 -37.60 -3.19 10.89
CA ASP A 430 -36.49 -2.59 11.63
C ASP A 430 -35.16 -3.08 11.05
N PRO A 431 -34.33 -2.17 10.50
CA PRO A 431 -33.03 -2.51 9.92
C PRO A 431 -32.12 -3.28 10.88
N ALA A 432 -32.20 -3.02 12.20
CA ALA A 432 -31.39 -3.69 13.21
C ALA A 432 -31.65 -5.21 13.29
N HIS A 433 -32.81 -5.66 12.85
CA HIS A 433 -33.18 -7.07 12.84
C HIS A 433 -32.89 -7.79 11.51
N TYR A 434 -32.32 -7.08 10.52
CA TYR A 434 -32.01 -7.65 9.20
C TYR A 434 -30.54 -7.45 8.80
N LEU A 435 -29.62 -7.67 9.73
CA LEU A 435 -28.17 -7.50 9.54
C LEU A 435 -27.44 -8.83 9.28
N GLY A 436 -28.14 -9.95 9.32
CA GLY A 436 -27.60 -11.28 9.08
C GLY A 436 -26.36 -11.59 9.91
N GLN A 437 -25.27 -11.95 9.24
CA GLN A 437 -23.99 -12.32 9.86
C GLN A 437 -22.98 -11.15 9.93
N ALA A 438 -23.41 -9.90 9.82
CA ALA A 438 -22.51 -8.75 9.79
C ALA A 438 -21.54 -8.73 10.97
N HIS A 439 -22.02 -8.98 12.19
CA HIS A 439 -21.21 -9.05 13.40
C HIS A 439 -20.18 -10.20 13.35
N THR A 440 -20.58 -11.37 12.86
CA THR A 440 -19.68 -12.53 12.72
C THR A 440 -18.54 -12.22 11.77
N TRP A 441 -18.81 -11.54 10.65
CA TRP A 441 -17.78 -11.14 9.69
C TRP A 441 -16.82 -10.12 10.28
N VAL A 442 -17.30 -9.17 11.09
CA VAL A 442 -16.44 -8.23 11.84
C VAL A 442 -15.50 -9.00 12.76
N THR A 443 -16.04 -9.89 13.60
CA THR A 443 -15.26 -10.68 14.55
C THR A 443 -14.18 -11.50 13.86
N ARG A 444 -14.52 -12.17 12.74
CA ARG A 444 -13.55 -12.96 11.96
C ARG A 444 -12.42 -12.12 11.41
N ALA A 445 -12.73 -10.96 10.79
CA ALA A 445 -11.72 -10.08 10.23
C ALA A 445 -10.77 -9.53 11.30
N VAL A 446 -11.30 -9.17 12.47
CA VAL A 446 -10.49 -8.66 13.59
C VAL A 446 -9.61 -9.78 14.16
N THR A 447 -10.14 -10.99 14.34
CA THR A 447 -9.38 -12.15 14.81
C THR A 447 -8.23 -12.47 13.87
N GLU A 448 -8.47 -12.50 12.56
CA GLU A 448 -7.45 -12.76 11.53
C GLU A 448 -6.35 -11.71 11.55
N HIS A 449 -6.71 -10.43 11.74
CA HIS A 449 -5.73 -9.35 11.84
C HIS A 449 -4.78 -9.53 13.03
N PHE A 450 -5.32 -9.81 14.23
CA PHE A 450 -4.49 -9.98 15.41
C PHE A 450 -3.70 -11.30 15.41
N ALA A 451 -4.20 -12.35 14.77
CA ALA A 451 -3.45 -13.60 14.59
C ALA A 451 -2.16 -13.41 13.76
N LEU A 452 -2.11 -12.42 12.87
CA LEU A 452 -0.90 -12.09 12.12
C LEU A 452 0.18 -11.42 12.98
N ASN A 453 -0.20 -10.79 14.09
CA ASN A 453 0.70 -10.09 15.00
C ASN A 453 1.16 -10.97 16.19
N ALA A 454 0.60 -12.17 16.34
CA ALA A 454 0.96 -13.17 17.35
C ALA A 454 2.07 -14.09 16.86
#